data_2732797357a0264eb2735ac4271f5dbe
#
_entry.id   2732797357a0264eb2735ac4271f5dbe
#
_cell.length_a   1.000
_cell.length_b   1.000
_cell.length_c   1.000
_cell.angle_alpha   90.00
_cell.angle_beta   90.00
_cell.angle_gamma   90.00
#
_symmetry.space_group_name_H-M   'P 1'
#
loop_
_entity.id
_entity.type
_entity.pdbx_description
1 polymer ?
#
loop_
_entity_poly.entity_id
_entity_poly.type
_entity_poly.pdbx_seq_one_letter_code
_entity_poly.pdbx_strand_id
1 'polypeptide(L)'
;MEKIEFECPICENKNSLILMGYDKAEFEKKCLSCKTNLEIIKTEDELEINPKKNIEKKEFSEEKKKGHGKVPVDYKLYSSNEPDNKTALIIAILILTSSLMGMSTGWSLTNAFELDYSEYEKINLEIVVQNNTSDLDNVTIIFNNDEVNYTYEGNGSYNILVIPGKYDVKIIASEHKNATMTFFVPPQDSNLRLPETNEGIEGINKFTFTMEKGTGTIILEENIYIKIFSWCPNLVYAFSLIGIWGAFVTYKRQSYKNAQIGAFFSVMAMGFLIIGPILGIIALYYLKKHKNIFTASFKN
;
A
#
# COMPACT_ATOMS: atom_id res chain seq x y z
N MET A 1 6.76 24.87 22.58
CA MET A 1 7.34 23.98 23.61
C MET A 1 8.04 24.86 24.60
N GLU A 2 7.56 24.91 25.81
CA GLU A 2 8.14 25.69 26.90
C GLU A 2 8.82 24.72 27.87
N LYS A 3 10.09 24.93 28.18
CA LYS A 3 10.83 24.16 29.18
C LYS A 3 10.75 24.93 30.50
N ILE A 4 10.06 24.34 31.50
CA ILE A 4 9.96 24.92 32.83
C ILE A 4 10.93 24.16 33.73
N GLU A 5 11.77 24.88 34.42
CA GLU A 5 12.68 24.36 35.46
C GLU A 5 12.11 24.69 36.85
N PHE A 6 12.11 23.72 37.74
CA PHE A 6 11.59 23.85 39.07
C PHE A 6 12.42 23.09 40.10
N GLU A 7 12.33 23.47 41.34
CA GLU A 7 13.04 22.85 42.47
C GLU A 7 12.07 21.88 43.21
N CYS A 8 12.58 20.72 43.59
CA CYS A 8 11.79 19.76 44.35
C CYS A 8 11.60 20.27 45.81
N PRO A 9 10.35 20.36 46.33
CA PRO A 9 10.11 20.89 47.69
C PRO A 9 10.62 19.97 48.81
N ILE A 10 11.10 18.75 48.48
CA ILE A 10 11.62 17.79 49.48
C ILE A 10 13.15 17.77 49.52
N CYS A 11 13.84 17.88 48.37
CA CYS A 11 15.29 17.69 48.30
C CYS A 11 16.00 18.84 47.59
N GLU A 12 15.29 19.92 47.25
CA GLU A 12 15.78 21.16 46.60
C GLU A 12 16.53 20.97 45.27
N ASN A 13 16.55 19.73 44.74
CA ASN A 13 17.20 19.45 43.46
C ASN A 13 16.36 19.95 42.26
N LYS A 14 17.06 20.53 41.29
CA LYS A 14 16.46 21.06 40.07
C LYS A 14 15.94 19.95 39.17
N ASN A 15 14.70 20.10 38.73
CA ASN A 15 14.02 19.27 37.79
C ASN A 15 13.53 20.13 36.61
N SER A 16 13.22 19.51 35.47
CA SER A 16 12.67 20.25 34.33
C SER A 16 11.48 19.51 33.74
N LEU A 17 10.49 20.27 33.27
CA LEU A 17 9.29 19.76 32.58
C LEU A 17 9.16 20.48 31.24
N ILE A 18 8.78 19.77 30.21
CA ILE A 18 8.50 20.34 28.88
C ILE A 18 6.98 20.38 28.72
N LEU A 19 6.42 21.60 28.59
CA LEU A 19 5.01 21.81 28.38
C LEU A 19 4.72 22.16 26.91
N MET A 20 3.65 21.60 26.37
CA MET A 20 3.14 21.93 25.06
C MET A 20 1.84 22.73 25.21
N GLY A 21 1.93 24.06 25.25
CA GLY A 21 0.85 24.98 24.92
C GLY A 21 -0.48 24.86 25.68
N TYR A 22 -0.45 24.62 27.01
CA TYR A 22 -1.68 24.60 27.83
C TYR A 22 -1.65 25.71 28.88
N ASP A 23 -2.71 26.51 28.93
CA ASP A 23 -2.83 27.64 29.88
C ASP A 23 -3.12 27.18 31.31
N LYS A 24 -3.79 26.02 31.48
CA LYS A 24 -4.01 25.38 32.79
C LYS A 24 -3.80 23.88 32.66
N ALA A 25 -2.90 23.32 33.44
CA ALA A 25 -2.67 21.88 33.43
C ALA A 25 -2.08 21.39 34.77
N GLU A 26 -2.53 20.20 35.17
CA GLU A 26 -2.00 19.47 36.33
C GLU A 26 -1.09 18.34 35.82
N PHE A 27 0.09 18.23 36.39
CA PHE A 27 1.05 17.20 36.02
C PHE A 27 1.58 16.49 37.25
N GLU A 28 1.78 15.19 37.13
CA GLU A 28 2.52 14.44 38.12
C GLU A 28 3.92 14.12 37.59
N LYS A 29 4.93 14.41 38.38
CA LYS A 29 6.32 14.07 38.03
C LYS A 29 7.05 13.51 39.24
N LYS A 30 7.90 12.51 38.99
CA LYS A 30 8.76 11.95 40.01
C LYS A 30 10.08 12.71 40.05
N CYS A 31 10.46 13.18 41.22
CA CYS A 31 11.76 13.83 41.38
C CYS A 31 12.90 12.85 41.02
N LEU A 32 13.85 13.31 40.21
CA LEU A 32 14.97 12.47 39.76
C LEU A 32 15.90 12.03 40.90
N SER A 33 16.02 12.86 41.93
CA SER A 33 16.93 12.60 43.06
C SER A 33 16.27 11.84 44.19
N CYS A 34 15.21 12.37 44.81
CA CYS A 34 14.57 11.74 45.97
C CYS A 34 13.44 10.77 45.64
N LYS A 35 13.09 10.63 44.34
CA LYS A 35 12.03 9.77 43.83
C LYS A 35 10.62 10.05 44.39
N THR A 36 10.40 11.18 45.04
CA THR A 36 9.08 11.61 45.53
C THR A 36 8.19 11.97 44.35
N ASN A 37 6.89 11.56 44.40
CA ASN A 37 5.91 11.97 43.42
C ASN A 37 5.48 13.39 43.70
N LEU A 38 5.63 14.27 42.72
CA LEU A 38 5.26 15.67 42.78
C LEU A 38 4.04 15.92 41.89
N GLU A 39 3.10 16.66 42.42
CA GLU A 39 1.96 17.18 41.68
C GLU A 39 2.27 18.65 41.33
N ILE A 40 2.25 18.97 40.05
CA ILE A 40 2.62 20.25 39.50
C ILE A 40 1.37 20.83 38.85
N ILE A 41 0.89 21.94 39.37
CA ILE A 41 -0.28 22.67 38.87
C ILE A 41 0.21 23.96 38.22
N LYS A 42 0.04 24.08 36.90
CA LYS A 42 0.29 25.33 36.17
C LYS A 42 -1.04 26.09 36.03
N THR A 43 -1.13 27.25 36.56
CA THR A 43 -2.16 28.26 36.27
C THR A 43 -1.56 29.34 35.36
N GLU A 44 -2.37 30.28 34.88
CA GLU A 44 -1.92 31.32 33.93
C GLU A 44 -0.72 32.11 34.43
N ASP A 45 -0.61 32.33 35.74
CA ASP A 45 0.41 33.19 36.36
C ASP A 45 1.31 32.46 37.35
N GLU A 46 1.01 31.24 37.81
CA GLU A 46 1.76 30.58 38.89
C GLU A 46 1.96 29.07 38.63
N LEU A 47 3.07 28.57 39.17
CA LEU A 47 3.42 27.15 39.17
C LEU A 47 3.42 26.63 40.61
N GLU A 48 2.40 25.85 41.00
CA GLU A 48 2.36 25.20 42.30
C GLU A 48 2.93 23.78 42.22
N ILE A 49 3.81 23.44 43.18
CA ILE A 49 4.48 22.13 43.24
C ILE A 49 4.25 21.54 44.62
N ASN A 50 3.44 20.50 44.70
CA ASN A 50 3.09 19.86 45.94
C ASN A 50 3.58 18.41 45.99
N PRO A 51 4.14 17.91 47.13
CA PRO A 51 4.42 16.51 47.29
C PRO A 51 3.11 15.73 47.45
N LYS A 52 2.91 14.72 46.61
CA LYS A 52 1.71 13.86 46.68
C LYS A 52 1.79 12.97 47.93
N LYS A 53 0.93 13.22 48.92
CA LYS A 53 0.81 12.35 50.10
C LYS A 53 0.25 10.98 49.67
N ASN A 54 0.96 9.89 49.97
CA ASN A 54 0.43 8.54 49.80
C ASN A 54 -0.86 8.37 50.63
N ILE A 55 -2.00 8.47 49.99
CA ILE A 55 -3.26 8.09 50.57
C ILE A 55 -3.39 6.58 50.39
N GLU A 56 -3.33 5.84 51.49
CA GLU A 56 -3.68 4.42 51.54
C GLU A 56 -5.03 4.17 50.92
N LYS A 57 -5.12 3.13 50.08
CA LYS A 57 -6.35 2.70 49.44
C LYS A 57 -7.43 2.43 50.49
N LYS A 58 -8.41 3.30 50.65
CA LYS A 58 -9.73 2.99 51.21
C LYS A 58 -10.65 2.67 50.05
N GLU A 59 -11.21 1.48 50.11
CA GLU A 59 -12.31 1.01 49.27
C GLU A 59 -13.47 2.02 49.30
N PHE A 60 -13.85 2.52 48.13
CA PHE A 60 -15.05 3.34 47.99
C PHE A 60 -16.15 2.46 47.41
N SER A 61 -17.15 2.22 48.24
CA SER A 61 -18.47 1.69 47.87
C SER A 61 -19.21 2.67 46.96
N GLU A 62 -19.88 2.09 45.95
CA GLU A 62 -20.72 2.78 44.99
C GLU A 62 -21.85 3.59 45.65
N GLU A 63 -21.90 4.87 45.41
CA GLU A 63 -23.13 5.66 45.47
C GLU A 63 -23.37 6.40 44.15
N LYS A 64 -24.43 5.96 43.45
CA LYS A 64 -24.98 6.59 42.26
C LYS A 64 -25.55 7.97 42.60
N LYS A 65 -24.95 9.05 42.12
CA LYS A 65 -25.61 10.34 41.93
C LYS A 65 -25.45 10.85 40.51
N LYS A 66 -26.61 11.00 39.85
CA LYS A 66 -26.76 11.68 38.55
C LYS A 66 -26.38 13.15 38.69
N GLY A 67 -25.37 13.58 37.95
CA GLY A 67 -25.00 14.98 37.80
C GLY A 67 -24.19 15.17 36.53
N HIS A 68 -24.50 16.19 35.73
CA HIS A 68 -23.90 16.51 34.45
C HIS A 68 -22.37 16.42 34.48
N GLY A 69 -21.85 15.42 33.78
CA GLY A 69 -20.47 14.99 33.90
C GLY A 69 -19.51 15.84 33.09
N LYS A 70 -18.60 16.49 33.74
CA LYS A 70 -17.26 16.67 33.22
C LYS A 70 -16.66 15.28 33.14
N VAL A 71 -16.39 14.81 31.91
CA VAL A 71 -15.69 13.53 31.67
C VAL A 71 -14.32 13.66 32.36
N PRO A 72 -14.00 12.83 33.36
CA PRO A 72 -12.66 12.83 33.92
C PRO A 72 -11.75 12.35 32.80
N VAL A 73 -10.87 13.23 32.36
CA VAL A 73 -9.79 12.86 31.46
C VAL A 73 -8.82 12.04 32.29
N ASP A 74 -8.93 10.74 32.16
CA ASP A 74 -8.06 9.79 32.84
C ASP A 74 -6.67 9.85 32.18
N TYR A 75 -5.89 10.87 32.58
CA TYR A 75 -4.47 10.94 32.26
C TYR A 75 -3.76 9.84 33.08
N LYS A 76 -3.78 8.63 32.60
CA LYS A 76 -2.80 7.66 33.04
C LYS A 76 -1.43 8.20 32.72
N LEU A 77 -0.80 8.80 33.71
CA LEU A 77 0.60 9.11 33.68
C LEU A 77 1.35 7.82 33.33
N TYR A 78 1.89 7.78 32.13
CA TYR A 78 2.81 6.72 31.77
C TYR A 78 4.01 6.81 32.71
N SER A 79 4.05 5.88 33.67
CA SER A 79 5.24 5.53 34.41
C SER A 79 6.41 5.53 33.46
N SER A 80 7.51 6.13 33.87
CA SER A 80 8.77 6.31 33.16
C SER A 80 9.54 5.00 32.88
N ASN A 81 8.87 4.01 32.32
CA ASN A 81 9.54 3.06 31.47
C ASN A 81 9.75 3.82 30.18
N GLU A 82 10.98 4.11 29.83
CA GLU A 82 11.33 4.63 28.51
C GLU A 82 10.51 3.86 27.48
N PRO A 83 9.69 4.55 26.66
CA PRO A 83 8.88 3.86 25.67
C PRO A 83 9.84 3.01 24.86
N ASP A 84 9.59 1.74 24.75
CA ASP A 84 10.50 0.76 24.18
C ASP A 84 10.89 1.16 22.76
N ASN A 85 12.00 1.91 22.66
CA ASN A 85 12.56 2.42 21.42
C ASN A 85 12.74 1.29 20.41
N LYS A 86 13.04 0.07 20.92
CA LYS A 86 13.28 -1.12 20.11
C LYS A 86 12.00 -1.59 19.43
N THR A 87 10.88 -1.59 20.14
CA THR A 87 9.59 -2.04 19.56
C THR A 87 9.12 -1.11 18.43
N ALA A 88 9.19 0.22 18.63
CA ALA A 88 8.85 1.17 17.58
C ALA A 88 9.76 1.04 16.35
N LEU A 89 11.05 0.84 16.58
CA LEU A 89 12.04 0.60 15.52
C LEU A 89 11.74 -0.70 14.74
N ILE A 90 11.46 -1.80 15.44
CA ILE A 90 11.12 -3.09 14.80
C ILE A 90 9.89 -2.92 13.91
N ILE A 91 8.82 -2.30 14.40
CA ILE A 91 7.60 -2.08 13.63
C ILE A 91 7.90 -1.20 12.40
N ALA A 92 8.66 -0.11 12.57
CA ALA A 92 9.05 0.76 11.48
C ALA A 92 9.87 0.02 10.42
N ILE A 93 10.79 -0.86 10.81
CA ILE A 93 11.58 -1.69 9.90
C ILE A 93 10.67 -2.64 9.13
N LEU A 94 9.72 -3.31 9.79
CA LEU A 94 8.78 -4.22 9.11
C LEU A 94 7.96 -3.50 8.03
N ILE A 95 7.41 -2.32 8.34
CA ILE A 95 6.66 -1.50 7.38
C ILE A 95 7.57 -1.06 6.23
N LEU A 96 8.78 -0.58 6.56
CA LEU A 96 9.74 -0.10 5.57
C LEU A 96 10.15 -1.22 4.60
N THR A 97 10.52 -2.39 5.13
CA THR A 97 10.93 -3.55 4.33
C THR A 97 9.79 -4.02 3.43
N SER A 98 8.57 -4.13 3.96
CA SER A 98 7.38 -4.46 3.16
C SER A 98 7.17 -3.45 2.02
N SER A 99 7.30 -2.16 2.29
CA SER A 99 7.13 -1.09 1.29
C SER A 99 8.25 -1.07 0.24
N LEU A 100 9.51 -1.31 0.62
CA LEU A 100 10.62 -1.40 -0.33
C LEU A 100 10.48 -2.62 -1.25
N MET A 101 10.02 -3.75 -0.72
CA MET A 101 9.66 -4.91 -1.54
C MET A 101 8.53 -4.57 -2.53
N GLY A 102 7.55 -3.77 -2.11
CA GLY A 102 6.51 -3.25 -3.00
C GLY A 102 7.09 -2.41 -4.13
N MET A 103 8.02 -1.51 -3.86
CA MET A 103 8.71 -0.72 -4.90
C MET A 103 9.45 -1.62 -5.89
N SER A 104 10.15 -2.65 -5.40
CA SER A 104 10.83 -3.62 -6.26
C SER A 104 9.84 -4.40 -7.13
N THR A 105 8.69 -4.79 -6.60
CA THR A 105 7.62 -5.42 -7.39
C THR A 105 7.08 -4.48 -8.46
N GLY A 106 6.83 -3.21 -8.11
CA GLY A 106 6.41 -2.19 -9.08
C GLY A 106 7.43 -2.02 -10.21
N TRP A 107 8.72 -1.99 -9.88
CA TRP A 107 9.80 -1.95 -10.88
C TRP A 107 9.78 -3.17 -11.81
N SER A 108 9.65 -4.38 -11.26
CA SER A 108 9.59 -5.61 -12.06
C SER A 108 8.38 -5.62 -12.99
N LEU A 109 7.22 -5.13 -12.51
CA LEU A 109 6.01 -5.02 -13.35
C LEU A 109 6.16 -3.99 -14.46
N THR A 110 6.81 -2.85 -14.20
CA THR A 110 7.05 -1.83 -15.22
C THR A 110 7.91 -2.38 -16.35
N ASN A 111 8.94 -3.15 -16.03
CA ASN A 111 9.88 -3.70 -17.00
C ASN A 111 9.40 -5.03 -17.61
N ALA A 112 8.24 -5.55 -17.21
CA ALA A 112 7.75 -6.84 -17.70
C ALA A 112 7.59 -6.89 -19.23
N PHE A 113 7.25 -5.76 -19.87
CA PHE A 113 7.12 -5.69 -21.34
C PHE A 113 8.46 -5.55 -22.08
N GLU A 114 9.52 -5.19 -21.37
CA GLU A 114 10.86 -5.01 -21.94
C GLU A 114 11.75 -6.26 -21.79
N LEU A 115 11.23 -7.32 -21.15
CA LEU A 115 11.94 -8.57 -21.00
C LEU A 115 12.15 -9.22 -22.38
N ASP A 116 13.33 -9.80 -22.57
CA ASP A 116 13.60 -10.63 -23.73
C ASP A 116 13.00 -12.02 -23.54
N TYR A 117 12.00 -12.32 -24.34
CA TYR A 117 11.29 -13.60 -24.34
C TYR A 117 11.78 -14.54 -25.46
N SER A 118 12.89 -14.24 -26.15
CA SER A 118 13.38 -15.00 -27.30
C SER A 118 13.69 -16.47 -26.99
N GLU A 119 14.03 -16.79 -25.72
CA GLU A 119 14.32 -18.16 -25.26
C GLU A 119 13.08 -18.98 -24.92
N TYR A 120 11.90 -18.35 -24.88
CA TYR A 120 10.65 -19.05 -24.53
C TYR A 120 10.08 -19.79 -25.75
N GLU A 121 9.33 -20.85 -25.47
CA GLU A 121 8.62 -21.58 -26.52
C GLU A 121 7.58 -20.71 -27.22
N LYS A 122 7.44 -20.92 -28.52
CA LYS A 122 6.43 -20.22 -29.31
C LYS A 122 5.03 -20.69 -28.92
N ILE A 123 4.12 -19.74 -28.86
CA ILE A 123 2.72 -19.94 -28.48
C ILE A 123 1.86 -19.84 -29.74
N ASN A 124 0.88 -20.73 -29.87
CA ASN A 124 -0.12 -20.63 -30.90
C ASN A 124 -1.16 -19.55 -30.53
N LEU A 125 -1.25 -18.55 -31.40
CA LEU A 125 -2.16 -17.43 -31.27
C LEU A 125 -3.24 -17.55 -32.34
N GLU A 126 -4.51 -17.55 -31.93
CA GLU A 126 -5.66 -17.53 -32.82
C GLU A 126 -6.14 -16.09 -33.01
N ILE A 127 -6.14 -15.63 -34.26
CA ILE A 127 -6.74 -14.35 -34.66
C ILE A 127 -8.00 -14.65 -35.47
N VAL A 128 -9.13 -14.17 -34.98
CA VAL A 128 -10.41 -14.24 -35.69
C VAL A 128 -10.75 -12.90 -36.29
N VAL A 129 -10.96 -12.88 -37.60
CA VAL A 129 -11.30 -11.63 -38.31
C VAL A 129 -12.70 -11.76 -38.92
N GLN A 130 -13.60 -10.90 -38.46
CA GLN A 130 -14.99 -10.90 -38.90
C GLN A 130 -15.50 -9.47 -39.17
N ASN A 131 -16.54 -9.35 -39.94
CA ASN A 131 -17.36 -8.15 -39.98
C ASN A 131 -18.71 -8.42 -39.29
N ASN A 132 -19.60 -7.44 -39.27
CA ASN A 132 -20.92 -7.59 -38.61
C ASN A 132 -21.82 -8.69 -39.23
N THR A 133 -21.48 -9.26 -40.38
CA THR A 133 -22.35 -10.17 -41.15
C THR A 133 -21.67 -11.51 -41.55
N SER A 134 -20.34 -11.53 -41.58
CA SER A 134 -19.59 -12.69 -42.07
C SER A 134 -18.15 -12.67 -41.60
N ASP A 135 -17.53 -13.80 -41.58
CA ASP A 135 -16.11 -13.99 -41.42
C ASP A 135 -15.35 -13.43 -42.64
N LEU A 136 -14.15 -12.95 -42.45
CA LEU A 136 -13.33 -12.36 -43.50
C LEU A 136 -12.15 -13.24 -43.84
N ASP A 137 -12.10 -13.64 -45.08
CA ASP A 137 -10.98 -14.32 -45.71
C ASP A 137 -10.08 -13.31 -46.41
N ASN A 138 -8.84 -13.69 -46.70
CA ASN A 138 -7.86 -12.84 -47.40
C ASN A 138 -7.56 -11.52 -46.70
N VAL A 139 -7.15 -11.60 -45.46
CA VAL A 139 -6.64 -10.44 -44.70
C VAL A 139 -5.11 -10.49 -44.65
N THR A 140 -4.49 -9.31 -44.57
CA THR A 140 -3.08 -9.18 -44.27
C THR A 140 -2.91 -8.86 -42.79
N ILE A 141 -2.11 -9.67 -42.07
CA ILE A 141 -1.84 -9.52 -40.65
C ILE A 141 -0.40 -9.04 -40.47
N ILE A 142 -0.25 -7.91 -39.78
CA ILE A 142 1.04 -7.25 -39.56
C ILE A 142 1.28 -7.16 -38.06
N PHE A 143 2.42 -7.67 -37.58
CA PHE A 143 2.88 -7.57 -36.19
C PHE A 143 4.12 -6.69 -36.13
N ASN A 144 4.07 -5.65 -35.30
CA ASN A 144 5.19 -4.72 -35.10
C ASN A 144 5.78 -4.16 -36.42
N ASN A 145 4.93 -3.92 -37.41
CA ASN A 145 5.22 -3.47 -38.77
C ASN A 145 5.78 -4.54 -39.75
N ASP A 146 5.90 -5.80 -39.32
CA ASP A 146 6.31 -6.91 -40.17
C ASP A 146 5.12 -7.82 -40.52
N GLU A 147 5.02 -8.25 -41.78
CA GLU A 147 4.05 -9.28 -42.14
C GLU A 147 4.41 -10.63 -41.52
N VAL A 148 3.43 -11.30 -40.93
CA VAL A 148 3.64 -12.59 -40.29
C VAL A 148 3.10 -13.72 -41.13
N ASN A 149 3.78 -14.88 -41.06
CA ASN A 149 3.27 -16.11 -41.65
C ASN A 149 2.17 -16.69 -40.76
N TYR A 150 1.03 -16.99 -41.32
CA TYR A 150 -0.10 -17.57 -40.62
C TYR A 150 -0.64 -18.79 -41.39
N THR A 151 -1.35 -19.66 -40.66
CA THR A 151 -2.13 -20.75 -41.25
C THR A 151 -3.62 -20.35 -41.17
N TYR A 152 -4.29 -20.31 -42.31
CA TYR A 152 -5.71 -20.06 -42.37
C TYR A 152 -6.49 -21.36 -42.14
N GLU A 153 -7.36 -21.36 -41.13
CA GLU A 153 -8.14 -22.54 -40.76
C GLU A 153 -9.60 -22.51 -41.24
N GLY A 154 -10.00 -21.45 -41.91
CA GLY A 154 -11.40 -21.24 -42.32
C GLY A 154 -12.17 -20.35 -41.35
N ASN A 155 -13.34 -19.89 -41.75
CA ASN A 155 -14.24 -19.08 -40.93
C ASN A 155 -13.56 -17.85 -40.31
N GLY A 156 -12.69 -17.18 -41.08
CA GLY A 156 -11.95 -15.99 -40.58
C GLY A 156 -10.92 -16.26 -39.49
N SER A 157 -10.57 -17.52 -39.21
CA SER A 157 -9.61 -17.90 -38.17
C SER A 157 -8.21 -18.09 -38.76
N TYR A 158 -7.22 -17.46 -38.11
CA TYR A 158 -5.83 -17.44 -38.50
C TYR A 158 -4.95 -17.82 -37.31
N ASN A 159 -4.20 -18.91 -37.44
CA ASN A 159 -3.25 -19.36 -36.43
C ASN A 159 -1.84 -18.88 -36.73
N ILE A 160 -1.20 -18.28 -35.72
CA ILE A 160 0.12 -17.65 -35.81
C ILE A 160 0.97 -18.16 -34.64
N LEU A 161 2.17 -18.62 -34.94
CA LEU A 161 3.15 -18.99 -33.92
C LEU A 161 4.00 -17.78 -33.55
N VAL A 162 3.81 -17.29 -32.32
CA VAL A 162 4.52 -16.11 -31.80
C VAL A 162 5.34 -16.45 -30.57
N ILE A 163 6.43 -15.72 -30.37
CA ILE A 163 7.17 -15.72 -29.10
C ILE A 163 6.36 -14.89 -28.08
N PRO A 164 6.33 -15.25 -26.78
CA PRO A 164 5.69 -14.38 -25.78
C PRO A 164 6.21 -12.93 -25.89
N GLY A 165 5.36 -11.96 -25.64
CA GLY A 165 5.75 -10.56 -25.73
C GLY A 165 4.63 -9.59 -26.05
N LYS A 166 4.96 -8.33 -26.19
CA LYS A 166 4.03 -7.27 -26.57
C LYS A 166 4.03 -7.09 -28.08
N TYR A 167 2.83 -7.03 -28.66
CA TYR A 167 2.62 -6.88 -30.10
C TYR A 167 1.64 -5.75 -30.41
N ASP A 168 2.04 -4.91 -31.36
CA ASP A 168 1.15 -3.99 -32.05
C ASP A 168 0.67 -4.65 -33.34
N VAL A 169 -0.58 -5.07 -33.36
CA VAL A 169 -1.16 -5.81 -34.49
C VAL A 169 -2.03 -4.91 -35.33
N LYS A 170 -1.84 -4.99 -36.64
CA LYS A 170 -2.64 -4.31 -37.63
C LYS A 170 -3.21 -5.32 -38.62
N ILE A 171 -4.52 -5.29 -38.81
CA ILE A 171 -5.24 -6.14 -39.76
C ILE A 171 -5.71 -5.24 -40.93
N ILE A 172 -5.41 -5.70 -42.14
CA ILE A 172 -5.80 -5.02 -43.36
C ILE A 172 -6.69 -5.98 -44.16
N ALA A 173 -7.90 -5.56 -44.48
CA ALA A 173 -8.84 -6.29 -45.32
C ALA A 173 -9.35 -5.37 -46.44
N SER A 174 -9.60 -5.95 -47.63
CA SER A 174 -10.14 -5.21 -48.77
C SER A 174 -11.51 -4.59 -48.40
N GLU A 175 -11.72 -3.34 -48.80
CA GLU A 175 -12.95 -2.59 -48.55
C GLU A 175 -13.31 -2.31 -47.08
N HIS A 176 -12.41 -2.61 -46.16
CA HIS A 176 -12.63 -2.38 -44.74
C HIS A 176 -11.59 -1.41 -44.16
N LYS A 177 -11.97 -0.74 -43.08
CA LYS A 177 -11.05 0.05 -42.27
C LYS A 177 -9.98 -0.85 -41.66
N ASN A 178 -8.74 -0.40 -41.60
CA ASN A 178 -7.69 -1.15 -40.91
C ASN A 178 -8.02 -1.25 -39.42
N ALA A 179 -7.91 -2.43 -38.82
CA ALA A 179 -8.06 -2.59 -37.39
C ALA A 179 -6.67 -2.70 -36.73
N THR A 180 -6.47 -1.97 -35.63
CA THR A 180 -5.24 -2.03 -34.85
C THR A 180 -5.54 -2.37 -33.40
N MET A 181 -4.72 -3.23 -32.78
CA MET A 181 -4.82 -3.61 -31.37
C MET A 181 -3.42 -3.84 -30.81
N THR A 182 -3.19 -3.37 -29.59
CA THR A 182 -2.00 -3.73 -28.84
C THR A 182 -2.36 -4.79 -27.82
N PHE A 183 -1.61 -5.90 -27.80
CA PHE A 183 -1.82 -6.93 -26.80
C PHE A 183 -0.50 -7.55 -26.32
N PHE A 184 -0.54 -8.21 -25.19
CA PHE A 184 0.57 -8.94 -24.61
C PHE A 184 0.23 -10.44 -24.56
N VAL A 185 1.14 -11.25 -25.06
CA VAL A 185 1.07 -12.73 -25.00
C VAL A 185 1.97 -13.20 -23.87
N PRO A 186 1.45 -13.73 -22.77
CA PRO A 186 2.25 -14.19 -21.65
C PRO A 186 2.97 -15.51 -21.98
N PRO A 187 4.17 -15.78 -21.39
CA PRO A 187 4.84 -17.07 -21.54
C PRO A 187 4.05 -18.21 -20.89
N GLN A 188 4.05 -19.39 -21.50
CA GLN A 188 3.31 -20.56 -21.00
C GLN A 188 3.80 -21.08 -19.65
N ASP A 189 5.11 -20.92 -19.36
CA ASP A 189 5.73 -21.35 -18.10
C ASP A 189 5.47 -20.41 -16.92
N SER A 190 4.82 -19.28 -17.16
CA SER A 190 4.33 -18.46 -16.05
C SER A 190 3.28 -19.27 -15.28
N ASN A 191 3.23 -19.15 -13.96
CA ASN A 191 2.22 -19.79 -13.09
C ASN A 191 0.75 -19.48 -13.45
N LEU A 192 0.54 -18.72 -14.50
CA LEU A 192 -0.67 -18.53 -15.28
C LEU A 192 -0.76 -19.63 -16.34
N ARG A 193 -0.71 -20.90 -15.92
CA ARG A 193 -1.04 -22.01 -16.82
C ARG A 193 -2.41 -21.75 -17.41
N LEU A 194 -2.39 -21.32 -18.66
CA LEU A 194 -3.60 -21.34 -19.46
C LEU A 194 -4.05 -22.81 -19.53
N PRO A 195 -5.34 -23.10 -19.34
CA PRO A 195 -5.82 -24.47 -19.52
C PRO A 195 -5.36 -24.96 -20.89
N GLU A 196 -4.86 -26.18 -20.96
CA GLU A 196 -4.49 -26.88 -22.20
C GLU A 196 -5.75 -27.21 -23.04
N THR A 197 -6.60 -26.22 -23.25
CA THR A 197 -7.75 -26.34 -24.13
C THR A 197 -7.29 -26.02 -25.54
N ASN A 198 -7.59 -26.87 -26.48
CA ASN A 198 -7.35 -26.63 -27.91
C ASN A 198 -8.15 -25.41 -28.43
N GLU A 199 -9.05 -24.87 -27.63
CA GLU A 199 -9.81 -23.66 -27.92
C GLU A 199 -9.09 -22.45 -27.32
N GLY A 200 -8.78 -21.49 -28.16
CA GLY A 200 -8.19 -20.19 -27.71
C GLY A 200 -9.09 -19.47 -26.73
N ILE A 201 -8.49 -18.89 -25.69
CA ILE A 201 -9.21 -18.05 -24.71
C ILE A 201 -9.16 -16.61 -25.19
N GLU A 202 -10.35 -16.01 -25.38
CA GLU A 202 -10.47 -14.62 -25.80
C GLU A 202 -9.72 -13.66 -24.87
N GLY A 203 -8.91 -12.79 -25.45
CA GLY A 203 -8.10 -11.83 -24.74
C GLY A 203 -6.80 -12.37 -24.15
N ILE A 204 -6.47 -13.66 -24.35
CA ILE A 204 -5.24 -14.31 -23.87
C ILE A 204 -4.41 -14.83 -25.05
N ASN A 205 -4.89 -15.84 -25.74
CA ASN A 205 -4.27 -16.41 -26.94
C ASN A 205 -5.24 -16.49 -28.14
N LYS A 206 -6.44 -15.92 -27.99
CA LYS A 206 -7.42 -15.71 -29.05
C LYS A 206 -7.84 -14.23 -29.04
N PHE A 207 -7.85 -13.61 -30.20
CA PHE A 207 -8.21 -12.20 -30.36
C PHE A 207 -9.14 -12.02 -31.54
N THR A 208 -10.32 -11.46 -31.29
CA THR A 208 -11.33 -11.22 -32.30
C THR A 208 -11.27 -9.78 -32.81
N PHE A 209 -11.07 -9.61 -34.11
CA PHE A 209 -11.04 -8.33 -34.79
C PHE A 209 -12.33 -8.12 -35.57
N THR A 210 -13.17 -7.19 -35.12
CA THR A 210 -14.38 -6.81 -35.86
C THR A 210 -14.07 -5.65 -36.79
N MET A 211 -14.15 -5.92 -38.10
CA MET A 211 -13.84 -4.95 -39.16
C MET A 211 -15.08 -4.19 -39.59
N GLU A 212 -14.94 -2.88 -39.81
CA GLU A 212 -15.98 -2.03 -40.37
C GLU A 212 -15.67 -1.72 -41.83
N LYS A 213 -16.72 -1.67 -42.69
CA LYS A 213 -16.56 -1.24 -44.09
C LYS A 213 -16.15 0.23 -44.17
N GLY A 214 -15.29 0.53 -45.13
CA GLY A 214 -14.83 1.89 -45.42
C GLY A 214 -13.34 2.09 -45.40
N THR A 215 -12.90 3.33 -45.37
CA THR A 215 -11.48 3.73 -45.33
C THR A 215 -11.12 4.31 -43.96
N GLY A 216 -9.87 4.16 -43.54
CA GLY A 216 -9.37 4.64 -42.24
C GLY A 216 -8.86 3.56 -41.34
N THR A 217 -8.70 3.86 -40.05
CA THR A 217 -8.19 2.93 -39.03
C THR A 217 -9.10 2.94 -37.82
N ILE A 218 -9.40 1.76 -37.29
CA ILE A 218 -10.10 1.54 -36.03
C ILE A 218 -9.07 1.06 -35.01
N ILE A 219 -9.06 1.67 -33.84
CA ILE A 219 -8.24 1.23 -32.69
C ILE A 219 -9.15 0.41 -31.80
N LEU A 220 -8.87 -0.88 -31.69
CA LEU A 220 -9.59 -1.78 -30.80
C LEU A 220 -9.04 -1.68 -29.37
N GLU A 221 -9.82 -2.12 -28.40
CA GLU A 221 -9.40 -2.09 -27.02
C GLU A 221 -8.19 -3.01 -26.76
N GLU A 222 -7.25 -2.51 -25.97
CA GLU A 222 -6.10 -3.26 -25.51
C GLU A 222 -6.55 -4.44 -24.64
N ASN A 223 -5.77 -5.54 -24.66
CA ASN A 223 -6.10 -6.68 -23.82
C ASN A 223 -5.89 -6.39 -22.33
N ILE A 224 -6.47 -7.24 -21.49
CA ILE A 224 -6.47 -7.06 -20.03
C ILE A 224 -5.05 -6.97 -19.45
N TYR A 225 -4.09 -7.67 -20.02
CA TYR A 225 -2.69 -7.63 -19.57
C TYR A 225 -2.06 -6.26 -19.75
N ILE A 226 -2.25 -5.64 -20.92
CA ILE A 226 -1.77 -4.28 -21.18
C ILE A 226 -2.38 -3.30 -20.18
N LYS A 227 -3.71 -3.38 -19.97
CA LYS A 227 -4.41 -2.51 -19.01
C LYS A 227 -3.86 -2.71 -17.58
N ILE A 228 -3.71 -3.95 -17.11
CA ILE A 228 -3.18 -4.24 -15.76
C ILE A 228 -1.75 -3.74 -15.62
N PHE A 229 -0.85 -4.10 -16.51
CA PHE A 229 0.57 -3.72 -16.42
C PHE A 229 0.80 -2.21 -16.58
N SER A 230 -0.12 -1.48 -17.22
CA SER A 230 -0.07 -0.02 -17.30
C SER A 230 -0.44 0.66 -15.99
N TRP A 231 -1.43 0.15 -15.24
CA TRP A 231 -1.95 0.78 -14.03
C TRP A 231 -1.38 0.23 -12.73
N CYS A 232 -1.19 -1.09 -12.64
CA CYS A 232 -0.74 -1.75 -11.41
C CYS A 232 0.58 -1.21 -10.87
N PRO A 233 1.63 -0.99 -11.67
CA PRO A 233 2.89 -0.47 -11.15
C PRO A 233 2.72 0.86 -10.44
N ASN A 234 1.95 1.78 -11.03
CA ASN A 234 1.70 3.11 -10.45
C ASN A 234 0.98 3.03 -9.11
N LEU A 235 -0.01 2.14 -8.97
CA LEU A 235 -0.69 1.90 -7.70
C LEU A 235 0.25 1.29 -6.66
N VAL A 236 1.06 0.31 -7.05
CA VAL A 236 2.05 -0.32 -6.18
C VAL A 236 3.07 0.71 -5.67
N TYR A 237 3.56 1.60 -6.55
CA TYR A 237 4.45 2.70 -6.15
C TYR A 237 3.76 3.65 -5.18
N ALA A 238 2.54 4.08 -5.46
CA ALA A 238 1.80 4.98 -4.58
C ALA A 238 1.60 4.36 -3.18
N PHE A 239 1.20 3.10 -3.11
CA PHE A 239 1.04 2.39 -1.85
C PHE A 239 2.37 2.21 -1.10
N SER A 240 3.45 1.91 -1.82
CA SER A 240 4.80 1.79 -1.25
C SER A 240 5.27 3.11 -0.64
N LEU A 241 5.05 4.24 -1.30
CA LEU A 241 5.41 5.58 -0.79
C LEU A 241 4.63 5.92 0.49
N ILE A 242 3.32 5.62 0.52
CA ILE A 242 2.50 5.80 1.73
C ILE A 242 3.00 4.89 2.85
N GLY A 243 3.40 3.67 2.54
CA GLY A 243 3.98 2.74 3.49
C GLY A 243 5.30 3.25 4.08
N ILE A 244 6.22 3.77 3.25
CA ILE A 244 7.49 4.38 3.69
C ILE A 244 7.21 5.56 4.63
N TRP A 245 6.26 6.44 4.27
CA TRP A 245 5.84 7.51 5.15
C TRP A 245 5.30 6.98 6.49
N GLY A 246 4.49 5.93 6.48
CA GLY A 246 4.00 5.25 7.67
C GLY A 246 5.10 4.68 8.55
N ALA A 247 6.16 4.12 7.96
CA ALA A 247 7.34 3.66 8.68
C ALA A 247 8.05 4.83 9.39
N PHE A 248 8.21 5.97 8.72
CA PHE A 248 8.77 7.19 9.32
C PHE A 248 7.93 7.69 10.49
N VAL A 249 6.61 7.78 10.33
CA VAL A 249 5.67 8.18 11.40
C VAL A 249 5.74 7.22 12.59
N THR A 250 5.88 5.91 12.33
CA THR A 250 6.05 4.89 13.36
C THR A 250 7.37 5.05 14.11
N TYR A 251 8.46 5.25 13.39
CA TYR A 251 9.79 5.50 13.99
C TYR A 251 9.78 6.74 14.89
N LYS A 252 9.16 7.84 14.43
CA LYS A 252 9.00 9.09 15.19
C LYS A 252 7.92 9.03 16.26
N ARG A 253 7.10 7.96 16.30
CA ARG A 253 5.97 7.76 17.23
C ARG A 253 4.97 8.91 17.26
N GLN A 254 4.77 9.56 16.13
CA GLN A 254 3.95 10.78 16.04
C GLN A 254 2.46 10.50 16.13
N SER A 255 1.96 9.49 15.42
CA SER A 255 0.53 9.21 15.32
C SER A 255 0.27 7.73 15.08
N TYR A 256 -0.50 7.12 15.97
CA TYR A 256 -0.93 5.73 15.83
C TYR A 256 -1.78 5.51 14.58
N LYS A 257 -2.75 6.40 14.29
CA LYS A 257 -3.63 6.29 13.12
C LYS A 257 -2.82 6.34 11.81
N ASN A 258 -1.90 7.28 11.71
CA ASN A 258 -1.06 7.42 10.52
C ASN A 258 -0.10 6.23 10.34
N ALA A 259 0.43 5.70 11.44
CA ALA A 259 1.22 4.46 11.41
C ALA A 259 0.41 3.26 10.92
N GLN A 260 -0.86 3.12 11.36
CA GLN A 260 -1.76 2.08 10.86
C GLN A 260 -2.06 2.24 9.37
N ILE A 261 -2.34 3.46 8.90
CA ILE A 261 -2.56 3.74 7.48
C ILE A 261 -1.33 3.30 6.67
N GLY A 262 -0.13 3.72 7.08
CA GLY A 262 1.09 3.32 6.40
C GLY A 262 1.32 1.81 6.37
N ALA A 263 1.10 1.12 7.50
CA ALA A 263 1.21 -0.33 7.56
C ALA A 263 0.15 -1.04 6.70
N PHE A 264 -1.08 -0.52 6.63
CA PHE A 264 -2.11 -1.05 5.74
C PHE A 264 -1.72 -0.91 4.27
N PHE A 265 -1.23 0.26 3.86
CA PHE A 265 -0.78 0.46 2.48
C PHE A 265 0.48 -0.34 2.15
N SER A 266 1.35 -0.63 3.13
CA SER A 266 2.48 -1.55 2.90
C SER A 266 2.02 -2.99 2.60
N VAL A 267 0.88 -3.44 3.18
CA VAL A 267 0.25 -4.73 2.81
C VAL A 267 -0.25 -4.67 1.36
N MET A 268 -0.94 -3.57 0.99
CA MET A 268 -1.51 -3.39 -0.35
C MET A 268 -0.44 -3.20 -1.44
N ALA A 269 0.78 -2.82 -1.09
CA ALA A 269 1.90 -2.71 -2.01
C ALA A 269 2.37 -4.06 -2.58
N MET A 270 1.87 -5.19 -2.07
CA MET A 270 2.06 -6.55 -2.59
C MET A 270 3.52 -6.92 -2.88
N GLY A 271 4.46 -6.46 -2.04
CA GLY A 271 5.89 -6.70 -2.22
C GLY A 271 6.22 -8.19 -2.35
N PHE A 272 6.83 -8.59 -3.48
CA PHE A 272 7.02 -9.98 -3.91
C PHE A 272 5.76 -10.83 -3.69
N LEU A 273 4.59 -10.26 -4.01
CA LEU A 273 3.24 -10.83 -3.97
C LEU A 273 2.79 -11.32 -2.59
N ILE A 274 3.59 -12.05 -1.84
CA ILE A 274 3.21 -12.69 -0.58
C ILE A 274 4.02 -12.17 0.61
N ILE A 275 5.34 -12.02 0.46
CA ILE A 275 6.25 -11.71 1.58
C ILE A 275 5.96 -10.31 2.16
N GLY A 276 5.80 -9.31 1.30
CA GLY A 276 5.45 -7.94 1.72
C GLY A 276 4.16 -7.87 2.54
N PRO A 277 3.03 -8.40 2.03
CA PRO A 277 1.79 -8.48 2.79
C PRO A 277 1.92 -9.15 4.16
N ILE A 278 2.67 -10.25 4.27
CA ILE A 278 2.90 -10.94 5.56
C ILE A 278 3.62 -9.99 6.54
N LEU A 279 4.69 -9.32 6.09
CA LEU A 279 5.43 -8.37 6.94
C LEU A 279 4.55 -7.18 7.36
N GLY A 280 3.73 -6.67 6.46
CA GLY A 280 2.77 -5.59 6.73
C GLY A 280 1.69 -6.00 7.75
N ILE A 281 1.16 -7.23 7.64
CA ILE A 281 0.18 -7.79 8.60
C ILE A 281 0.83 -7.96 9.98
N ILE A 282 2.04 -8.47 10.04
CA ILE A 282 2.81 -8.60 11.29
C ILE A 282 3.00 -7.21 11.91
N ALA A 283 3.36 -6.20 11.11
CA ALA A 283 3.51 -4.82 11.57
C ALA A 283 2.19 -4.26 12.14
N LEU A 284 1.05 -4.48 11.47
CA LEU A 284 -0.28 -4.09 11.96
C LEU A 284 -0.63 -4.76 13.29
N TYR A 285 -0.31 -6.04 13.44
CA TYR A 285 -0.52 -6.76 14.70
C TYR A 285 0.30 -6.15 15.84
N TYR A 286 1.60 -5.89 15.61
CA TYR A 286 2.47 -5.25 16.60
C TYR A 286 2.04 -3.81 16.91
N LEU A 287 1.60 -3.03 15.91
CA LEU A 287 1.02 -1.69 16.13
C LEU A 287 -0.18 -1.74 17.06
N LYS A 288 -1.09 -2.70 16.84
CA LYS A 288 -2.28 -2.87 17.69
C LYS A 288 -1.90 -3.25 19.11
N LYS A 289 -0.95 -4.18 19.28
CA LYS A 289 -0.48 -4.66 20.59
C LYS A 289 0.26 -3.58 21.37
N HIS A 290 1.03 -2.73 20.70
CA HIS A 290 1.87 -1.70 21.33
C HIS A 290 1.37 -0.27 21.05
N LYS A 291 0.06 -0.06 20.98
CA LYS A 291 -0.56 1.26 20.73
C LYS A 291 -0.07 2.35 21.68
N ASN A 292 0.30 1.98 22.89
CA ASN A 292 0.77 2.88 23.94
C ASN A 292 2.14 3.52 23.68
N ILE A 293 2.91 3.05 22.69
CA ILE A 293 4.20 3.68 22.33
C ILE A 293 4.03 5.00 21.56
N PHE A 294 2.82 5.30 21.07
CA PHE A 294 2.54 6.53 20.33
C PHE A 294 2.12 7.65 21.27
N THR A 295 2.83 8.77 21.24
CA THR A 295 2.60 9.94 22.11
C THR A 295 1.50 10.86 21.61
N ALA A 296 1.11 10.79 20.36
CA ALA A 296 0.07 11.59 19.77
C ALA A 296 -1.19 10.75 19.48
N SER A 297 -2.19 10.89 20.31
CA SER A 297 -3.56 10.46 19.97
C SER A 297 -4.32 11.72 19.55
N PHE A 298 -4.53 11.94 18.25
CA PHE A 298 -5.51 12.92 17.81
C PHE A 298 -6.87 12.45 18.33
N LYS A 299 -7.34 13.07 19.42
CA LYS A 299 -8.74 12.99 19.82
C LYS A 299 -9.51 13.86 18.83
N ASN A 300 -10.36 13.25 18.04
CA ASN A 300 -11.54 13.89 17.49
C ASN A 300 -12.66 13.76 18.51
#